data_ba67db84819a207a882590f5fbe53d58
#
_entry.id   ba67db84819a207a882590f5fbe53d58
#
_cell.length_a   1.000
_cell.length_b   1.000
_cell.length_c   1.000
_cell.angle_alpha   90.00
_cell.angle_beta   90.00
_cell.angle_gamma   90.00
#
_symmetry.space_group_name_H-M   'P 1'
#
loop_
_entity.id
_entity.type
_entity.pdbx_description
1 polymer ?
#
loop_
_entity_poly.entity_id
_entity_poly.type
_entity_poly.pdbx_seq_one_letter_code
_entity_poly.pdbx_strand_id
1 'polypeptide(L)'
;MSQLSCTKFLAEKIQQLKIAVIGDVMLDRYFYGDVKRISPEAPVPVNKVTRITSVLGGAANVAANLAHLECKVYVGGVTGDDENRRLLEGMMAEAGIDYSGLIKSDKRSTITKMRILGAKQQMLRLDFEEVGDLFEDETELLSEWLLNLIDSGLDGIAVSDYAKGVCSHNFLQWVIKTAGEHKVPVLVDPKGADWTKYSGCDFITPNLKEMCEAAHETVPNEDEPVLRLARAAAAQYDIKNVVVTRSEKGMTLAGRDGLIINAPATALDVFDVSGAGDTVAATLLAGAARGLALEDAVYMANRAAGIVVGKVGTYPVHRDELLKDLLAEQRKDGYGYRTLSWQEIESLANTWRACGEKIVFTNGCFDILHVGHVSYLEQAARLGRHLIVGLNTDASVKRLKGATRPLNHELDRARVLAALACVDAVVLFDEDTPTELVKKIRPDILVKGGDYKPEEVAGREYAGEVQIIKFEDGYSTTGLLEKVAQLVKEGKL
;
A
#
# COMPACT_ATOMS: atom_id res chain seq x y z
N MET A 1 13.84 -5.65 -3.73
CA MET A 1 13.88 -4.24 -4.19
C MET A 1 12.49 -3.61 -4.21
N SER A 2 11.46 -4.30 -4.68
CA SER A 2 10.06 -3.79 -4.76
C SER A 2 9.48 -3.24 -3.45
N GLN A 3 9.69 -3.91 -2.34
CA GLN A 3 9.11 -3.50 -1.06
C GLN A 3 9.64 -2.15 -0.55
N LEU A 4 10.95 -1.89 -0.69
CA LEU A 4 11.56 -0.63 -0.25
C LEU A 4 11.09 0.57 -1.11
N SER A 5 10.91 0.35 -2.42
CA SER A 5 10.37 1.36 -3.33
C SER A 5 8.93 1.71 -2.98
N CYS A 6 8.07 0.70 -2.69
CA CYS A 6 6.68 0.90 -2.29
C CYS A 6 6.57 1.64 -0.95
N THR A 7 7.37 1.25 0.08
CA THR A 7 7.35 1.92 1.38
C THR A 7 7.79 3.36 1.29
N LYS A 8 8.86 3.65 0.53
CA LYS A 8 9.32 5.01 0.29
C LYS A 8 8.28 5.86 -0.46
N PHE A 9 7.62 5.27 -1.47
CA PHE A 9 6.56 5.93 -2.22
C PHE A 9 5.39 6.32 -1.30
N LEU A 10 4.90 5.39 -0.48
CA LEU A 10 3.82 5.65 0.48
C LEU A 10 4.20 6.68 1.55
N ALA A 11 5.46 6.67 2.01
CA ALA A 11 5.91 7.60 3.06
C ALA A 11 6.12 9.04 2.56
N GLU A 12 6.63 9.23 1.33
CA GLU A 12 7.17 10.51 0.89
C GLU A 12 6.44 11.15 -0.30
N LYS A 13 5.77 10.35 -1.14
CA LYS A 13 5.29 10.82 -2.45
C LYS A 13 3.78 10.81 -2.62
N ILE A 14 3.08 9.88 -1.99
CA ILE A 14 1.66 9.64 -2.24
C ILE A 14 0.77 10.84 -1.89
N GLN A 15 1.12 11.60 -0.86
CA GLN A 15 0.37 12.79 -0.41
C GLN A 15 0.42 13.97 -1.41
N GLN A 16 1.34 13.91 -2.37
CA GLN A 16 1.48 14.95 -3.39
C GLN A 16 0.64 14.67 -4.64
N LEU A 17 0.05 13.46 -4.73
CA LEU A 17 -0.73 13.05 -5.88
C LEU A 17 -2.07 13.75 -5.95
N LYS A 18 -2.41 14.23 -7.16
CA LYS A 18 -3.72 14.76 -7.52
C LYS A 18 -4.37 13.80 -8.50
N ILE A 19 -5.42 13.12 -8.09
CA ILE A 19 -6.10 12.11 -8.90
C ILE A 19 -7.56 12.51 -9.11
N ALA A 20 -8.03 12.52 -10.34
CA ALA A 20 -9.45 12.60 -10.66
C ALA A 20 -10.04 11.19 -10.75
N VAL A 21 -11.21 10.99 -10.18
CA VAL A 21 -12.01 9.77 -10.31
C VAL A 21 -13.29 10.15 -11.03
N ILE A 22 -13.54 9.52 -12.18
CA ILE A 22 -14.72 9.77 -13.01
C ILE A 22 -15.49 8.48 -13.14
N GLY A 23 -16.81 8.54 -13.06
CA GLY A 23 -17.64 7.35 -13.31
C GLY A 23 -18.96 7.37 -12.58
N ASP A 24 -19.53 6.18 -12.44
CA ASP A 24 -20.82 5.99 -11.83
C ASP A 24 -20.71 6.05 -10.31
N VAL A 25 -21.04 7.23 -9.76
CA VAL A 25 -21.05 7.48 -8.30
C VAL A 25 -22.31 6.90 -7.70
N MET A 26 -22.18 6.13 -6.62
CA MET A 26 -23.32 5.49 -5.99
C MET A 26 -23.22 5.43 -4.46
N LEU A 27 -24.37 5.25 -3.81
CA LEU A 27 -24.50 5.07 -2.37
C LEU A 27 -24.94 3.63 -2.06
N ASP A 28 -24.11 2.90 -1.32
CA ASP A 28 -24.48 1.59 -0.77
C ASP A 28 -25.05 1.78 0.65
N ARG A 29 -26.29 1.33 0.88
CA ARG A 29 -26.97 1.43 2.19
C ARG A 29 -27.32 0.04 2.72
N TYR A 30 -26.98 -0.23 3.97
CA TYR A 30 -27.18 -1.49 4.65
C TYR A 30 -28.13 -1.31 5.81
N PHE A 31 -29.26 -2.01 5.78
CA PHE A 31 -30.30 -2.00 6.80
C PHE A 31 -30.24 -3.30 7.58
N TYR A 32 -29.60 -3.26 8.72
CA TYR A 32 -29.48 -4.42 9.63
C TYR A 32 -30.68 -4.51 10.53
N GLY A 33 -31.24 -5.71 10.69
CA GLY A 33 -32.38 -5.89 11.57
C GLY A 33 -32.63 -7.32 12.00
N ASP A 34 -33.63 -7.46 12.87
CA ASP A 34 -34.10 -8.73 13.40
C ASP A 34 -35.39 -9.17 12.69
N VAL A 35 -35.40 -10.43 12.28
CA VAL A 35 -36.60 -11.06 11.68
C VAL A 35 -37.21 -12.02 12.69
N LYS A 36 -38.30 -11.61 13.30
CA LYS A 36 -38.99 -12.38 14.36
C LYS A 36 -40.44 -12.79 14.01
N ARG A 37 -40.99 -12.27 12.93
CA ARG A 37 -42.37 -12.56 12.53
C ARG A 37 -42.55 -12.45 11.02
N ILE A 38 -43.61 -13.09 10.54
CA ILE A 38 -44.14 -12.92 9.18
C ILE A 38 -45.15 -11.78 9.21
N SER A 39 -45.28 -11.04 8.11
CA SER A 39 -46.29 -9.97 7.97
C SER A 39 -47.71 -10.57 7.99
N PRO A 40 -48.65 -9.94 8.64
CA PRO A 40 -50.05 -10.32 8.52
C PRO A 40 -50.66 -9.96 7.15
N GLU A 41 -50.01 -9.06 6.40
CA GLU A 41 -50.51 -8.54 5.10
C GLU A 41 -50.07 -9.43 3.90
N ALA A 42 -48.97 -10.15 4.04
CA ALA A 42 -48.41 -11.01 3.02
C ALA A 42 -47.40 -12.04 3.62
N PRO A 43 -47.14 -13.17 2.97
CA PRO A 43 -46.22 -14.20 3.47
C PRO A 43 -44.75 -13.78 3.32
N VAL A 44 -44.40 -12.59 3.84
CA VAL A 44 -43.07 -12.02 3.81
C VAL A 44 -42.54 -11.76 5.21
N PRO A 45 -41.23 -11.93 5.49
CA PRO A 45 -40.66 -11.64 6.78
C PRO A 45 -40.69 -10.13 7.08
N VAL A 46 -40.95 -9.79 8.35
CA VAL A 46 -40.84 -8.41 8.85
C VAL A 46 -39.43 -8.22 9.43
N ASN A 47 -38.64 -7.42 8.78
CA ASN A 47 -37.31 -7.02 9.28
C ASN A 47 -37.46 -5.76 10.15
N LYS A 48 -37.25 -5.89 11.47
CA LYS A 48 -37.19 -4.74 12.38
C LYS A 48 -35.78 -4.14 12.33
N VAL A 49 -35.64 -3.06 11.57
CA VAL A 49 -34.35 -2.36 11.41
C VAL A 49 -33.84 -1.84 12.76
N THR A 50 -32.61 -2.19 13.09
CA THR A 50 -31.91 -1.81 14.33
C THR A 50 -30.73 -0.88 14.06
N ARG A 51 -30.13 -0.96 12.87
CA ARG A 51 -28.98 -0.15 12.46
C ARG A 51 -29.02 0.09 10.96
N ILE A 52 -28.63 1.30 10.55
CA ILE A 52 -28.42 1.67 9.14
C ILE A 52 -26.96 2.11 9.01
N THR A 53 -26.28 1.60 7.99
CA THR A 53 -24.95 2.09 7.58
C THR A 53 -24.98 2.45 6.11
N SER A 54 -24.25 3.49 5.76
CA SER A 54 -24.06 3.91 4.37
C SER A 54 -22.57 3.91 4.07
N VAL A 55 -22.19 3.53 2.86
CA VAL A 55 -20.81 3.56 2.39
C VAL A 55 -20.74 4.09 0.96
N LEU A 56 -19.65 4.72 0.60
CA LEU A 56 -19.36 5.18 -0.75
C LEU A 56 -19.20 3.96 -1.67
N GLY A 57 -19.89 3.95 -2.82
CA GLY A 57 -19.87 2.86 -3.80
C GLY A 57 -19.49 3.34 -5.20
N GLY A 58 -19.12 2.41 -6.08
CA GLY A 58 -18.69 2.70 -7.43
C GLY A 58 -17.51 3.67 -7.48
N ALA A 59 -17.55 4.68 -8.34
CA ALA A 59 -16.50 5.68 -8.46
C ALA A 59 -16.17 6.36 -7.11
N ALA A 60 -17.16 6.56 -6.23
CA ALA A 60 -16.91 7.11 -4.91
C ALA A 60 -16.11 6.16 -3.99
N ASN A 61 -16.18 4.83 -4.18
CA ASN A 61 -15.35 3.89 -3.43
C ASN A 61 -13.88 3.90 -3.92
N VAL A 62 -13.64 4.02 -5.22
CA VAL A 62 -12.29 4.24 -5.77
C VAL A 62 -11.69 5.52 -5.18
N ALA A 63 -12.49 6.60 -5.13
CA ALA A 63 -12.08 7.87 -4.53
C ALA A 63 -11.77 7.74 -3.03
N ALA A 64 -12.60 7.00 -2.28
CA ALA A 64 -12.36 6.75 -0.86
C ALA A 64 -11.04 6.00 -0.62
N ASN A 65 -10.73 4.98 -1.42
CA ASN A 65 -9.45 4.28 -1.35
C ASN A 65 -8.27 5.24 -1.57
N LEU A 66 -8.32 6.08 -2.60
CA LEU A 66 -7.27 7.07 -2.88
C LEU A 66 -7.14 8.11 -1.76
N ALA A 67 -8.26 8.59 -1.20
CA ALA A 67 -8.25 9.56 -0.10
C ALA A 67 -7.66 8.96 1.19
N HIS A 68 -7.97 7.70 1.52
CA HIS A 68 -7.39 7.00 2.67
C HIS A 68 -5.92 6.61 2.46
N LEU A 69 -5.45 6.57 1.20
CA LEU A 69 -4.02 6.55 0.86
C LEU A 69 -3.38 7.94 0.94
N GLU A 70 -4.15 8.97 1.31
CA GLU A 70 -3.75 10.38 1.48
C GLU A 70 -3.43 11.11 0.16
N CYS A 71 -3.97 10.67 -0.96
CA CYS A 71 -3.97 11.44 -2.21
C CYS A 71 -4.94 12.62 -2.12
N LYS A 72 -4.71 13.67 -2.93
CA LYS A 72 -5.70 14.70 -3.20
C LYS A 72 -6.64 14.19 -4.28
N VAL A 73 -7.90 13.99 -3.94
CA VAL A 73 -8.87 13.31 -4.78
C VAL A 73 -9.99 14.24 -5.20
N TYR A 74 -10.33 14.21 -6.48
CA TYR A 74 -11.40 14.95 -7.10
C TYR A 74 -12.37 13.96 -7.75
N VAL A 75 -13.67 14.08 -7.48
CA VAL A 75 -14.70 13.18 -8.01
C VAL A 75 -15.59 13.89 -9.01
N GLY A 76 -15.73 13.29 -10.19
CA GLY A 76 -16.66 13.70 -11.24
C GLY A 76 -17.64 12.57 -11.57
N GLY A 77 -18.90 12.96 -11.73
CA GLY A 77 -20.00 12.05 -12.07
C GLY A 77 -21.34 12.79 -12.02
N VAL A 78 -22.43 12.04 -12.17
CA VAL A 78 -23.77 12.64 -12.16
C VAL A 78 -24.64 11.98 -11.09
N THR A 79 -25.38 12.79 -10.33
CA THR A 79 -26.32 12.34 -9.27
C THR A 79 -27.62 13.14 -9.37
N GLY A 80 -28.67 12.62 -8.73
CA GLY A 80 -29.93 13.37 -8.58
C GLY A 80 -29.81 14.57 -7.63
N ASP A 81 -30.90 15.34 -7.51
CA ASP A 81 -31.07 16.36 -6.47
C ASP A 81 -31.92 15.80 -5.33
N ASP A 82 -31.35 14.85 -4.57
CA ASP A 82 -32.08 14.10 -3.55
C ASP A 82 -31.31 13.99 -2.22
N GLU A 83 -31.92 13.32 -1.26
CA GLU A 83 -31.33 13.11 0.07
C GLU A 83 -30.06 12.22 -0.01
N ASN A 84 -30.05 11.23 -0.92
CA ASN A 84 -28.90 10.33 -1.08
C ASN A 84 -27.67 11.06 -1.63
N ARG A 85 -27.85 12.07 -2.50
CA ARG A 85 -26.78 12.99 -2.91
C ARG A 85 -26.18 13.72 -1.70
N ARG A 86 -27.03 14.29 -0.83
CA ARG A 86 -26.54 15.02 0.36
C ARG A 86 -25.75 14.11 1.30
N LEU A 87 -26.17 12.85 1.43
CA LEU A 87 -25.40 11.84 2.19
C LEU A 87 -24.05 11.56 1.56
N LEU A 88 -24.00 11.37 0.23
CA LEU A 88 -22.74 11.19 -0.51
C LEU A 88 -21.79 12.38 -0.34
N GLU A 89 -22.28 13.60 -0.53
CA GLU A 89 -21.50 14.84 -0.35
C GLU A 89 -20.92 14.94 1.08
N GLY A 90 -21.74 14.64 2.09
CA GLY A 90 -21.29 14.63 3.48
C GLY A 90 -20.17 13.62 3.74
N MET A 91 -20.33 12.37 3.23
CA MET A 91 -19.32 11.32 3.37
C MET A 91 -18.03 11.63 2.60
N MET A 92 -18.13 12.21 1.40
CA MET A 92 -16.98 12.66 0.63
C MET A 92 -16.22 13.79 1.34
N ALA A 93 -16.95 14.77 1.88
CA ALA A 93 -16.36 15.86 2.66
C ALA A 93 -15.62 15.35 3.90
N GLU A 94 -16.21 14.39 4.64
CA GLU A 94 -15.57 13.74 5.81
C GLU A 94 -14.29 12.99 5.40
N ALA A 95 -14.26 12.39 4.21
CA ALA A 95 -13.09 11.71 3.67
C ALA A 95 -12.05 12.66 3.02
N GLY A 96 -12.31 13.98 2.98
CA GLY A 96 -11.42 14.96 2.36
C GLY A 96 -11.40 14.90 0.83
N ILE A 97 -12.46 14.38 0.20
CA ILE A 97 -12.62 14.25 -1.25
C ILE A 97 -13.30 15.52 -1.78
N ASP A 98 -12.71 16.11 -2.82
CA ASP A 98 -13.33 17.20 -3.59
C ASP A 98 -14.40 16.62 -4.54
N TYR A 99 -15.63 17.00 -4.36
CA TYR A 99 -16.79 16.57 -5.16
C TYR A 99 -17.34 17.66 -6.08
N SER A 100 -16.53 18.66 -6.38
CA SER A 100 -16.94 19.80 -7.26
C SER A 100 -17.33 19.35 -8.67
N GLY A 101 -16.89 18.17 -9.13
CA GLY A 101 -17.29 17.56 -10.40
C GLY A 101 -18.56 16.70 -10.31
N LEU A 102 -19.24 16.68 -9.16
CA LEU A 102 -20.49 15.94 -9.01
C LEU A 102 -21.67 16.76 -9.57
N ILE A 103 -21.96 16.53 -10.84
CA ILE A 103 -23.01 17.26 -11.58
C ILE A 103 -24.39 16.86 -11.04
N LYS A 104 -25.20 17.85 -10.79
CA LYS A 104 -26.59 17.69 -10.33
C LYS A 104 -27.52 17.56 -11.53
N SER A 105 -28.27 16.47 -11.58
CA SER A 105 -29.29 16.21 -12.59
C SER A 105 -30.69 16.29 -11.99
N ASP A 106 -31.62 16.87 -12.72
CA ASP A 106 -33.06 16.81 -12.45
C ASP A 106 -33.75 15.67 -13.21
N LYS A 107 -32.99 14.92 -14.02
CA LYS A 107 -33.47 13.89 -14.95
C LYS A 107 -33.22 12.47 -14.46
N ARG A 108 -32.49 12.31 -13.35
CA ARG A 108 -32.17 11.00 -12.74
C ARG A 108 -32.06 11.08 -11.23
N SER A 109 -32.25 9.96 -10.55
CA SER A 109 -32.00 9.82 -9.11
C SER A 109 -30.55 9.50 -8.82
N THR A 110 -30.11 9.76 -7.59
CA THR A 110 -28.80 9.30 -7.12
C THR A 110 -28.78 7.78 -7.03
N ILE A 111 -27.85 7.14 -7.76
CA ILE A 111 -27.72 5.68 -7.75
C ILE A 111 -27.55 5.19 -6.33
N THR A 112 -28.50 4.35 -5.89
CA THR A 112 -28.51 3.86 -4.51
C THR A 112 -28.80 2.37 -4.50
N LYS A 113 -27.97 1.59 -3.81
CA LYS A 113 -28.17 0.16 -3.59
C LYS A 113 -28.45 -0.09 -2.12
N MET A 114 -29.70 -0.45 -1.81
CA MET A 114 -30.13 -0.75 -0.46
C MET A 114 -30.12 -2.26 -0.23
N ARG A 115 -29.39 -2.73 0.77
CA ARG A 115 -29.34 -4.14 1.18
C ARG A 115 -30.02 -4.31 2.53
N ILE A 116 -31.04 -5.14 2.54
CA ILE A 116 -31.80 -5.50 3.75
C ILE A 116 -31.20 -6.77 4.31
N LEU A 117 -30.64 -6.70 5.53
CA LEU A 117 -30.01 -7.82 6.22
C LEU A 117 -30.82 -8.20 7.45
N GLY A 118 -31.26 -9.44 7.50
CA GLY A 118 -31.93 -10.05 8.63
C GLY A 118 -31.14 -11.25 9.15
N ALA A 119 -30.90 -11.33 10.47
CA ALA A 119 -30.18 -12.45 11.10
C ALA A 119 -28.84 -12.82 10.40
N LYS A 120 -28.06 -11.85 9.95
CA LYS A 120 -26.79 -11.97 9.22
C LYS A 120 -26.90 -12.44 7.76
N GLN A 121 -28.09 -12.53 7.18
CA GLN A 121 -28.28 -12.88 5.77
C GLN A 121 -28.88 -11.71 5.00
N GLN A 122 -28.45 -11.52 3.75
CA GLN A 122 -29.09 -10.58 2.85
C GLN A 122 -30.45 -11.14 2.41
N MET A 123 -31.51 -10.44 2.73
CA MET A 123 -32.89 -10.83 2.41
C MET A 123 -33.37 -10.23 1.10
N LEU A 124 -32.97 -8.99 0.82
CA LEU A 124 -33.43 -8.23 -0.34
C LEU A 124 -32.36 -7.19 -0.71
N ARG A 125 -32.24 -6.88 -2.01
CA ARG A 125 -31.56 -5.71 -2.51
C ARG A 125 -32.53 -4.87 -3.34
N LEU A 126 -32.57 -3.57 -3.06
CA LEU A 126 -33.31 -2.60 -3.84
C LEU A 126 -32.32 -1.69 -4.53
N ASP A 127 -32.40 -1.60 -5.86
CA ASP A 127 -31.55 -0.74 -6.67
C ASP A 127 -32.38 0.43 -7.21
N PHE A 128 -31.98 1.64 -6.86
CA PHE A 128 -32.55 2.90 -7.36
C PHE A 128 -31.55 3.46 -8.37
N GLU A 129 -31.88 3.35 -9.64
CA GLU A 129 -30.98 3.75 -10.72
C GLU A 129 -31.76 3.95 -12.02
N GLU A 130 -31.41 4.98 -12.77
CA GLU A 130 -31.77 5.15 -14.18
C GLU A 130 -30.52 4.85 -15.02
N VAL A 131 -30.67 3.98 -16.01
CA VAL A 131 -29.57 3.60 -16.93
C VAL A 131 -29.75 4.36 -18.25
N GLY A 132 -28.70 5.02 -18.68
CA GLY A 132 -28.69 5.78 -19.95
C GLY A 132 -27.51 6.73 -19.99
N ASP A 133 -27.05 7.08 -21.19
CA ASP A 133 -25.95 8.03 -21.37
C ASP A 133 -26.25 9.39 -20.75
N LEU A 134 -25.22 10.14 -20.45
CA LEU A 134 -25.34 11.53 -19.97
C LEU A 134 -26.05 12.39 -21.02
N PHE A 135 -26.81 13.35 -20.54
CA PHE A 135 -27.32 14.41 -21.39
C PHE A 135 -26.18 15.34 -21.83
N GLU A 136 -26.40 16.06 -22.91
CA GLU A 136 -25.36 16.91 -23.52
C GLU A 136 -24.85 17.96 -22.52
N ASP A 137 -25.75 18.62 -21.82
CA ASP A 137 -25.48 19.62 -20.76
C ASP A 137 -24.64 19.02 -19.60
N GLU A 138 -24.96 17.79 -19.17
CA GLU A 138 -24.22 17.07 -18.13
C GLU A 138 -22.79 16.72 -18.61
N THR A 139 -22.68 16.26 -19.86
CA THR A 139 -21.40 15.91 -20.47
C THR A 139 -20.51 17.13 -20.65
N GLU A 140 -21.04 18.28 -21.07
CA GLU A 140 -20.31 19.53 -21.21
C GLU A 140 -19.73 20.00 -19.86
N LEU A 141 -20.57 20.06 -18.81
CA LEU A 141 -20.15 20.46 -17.47
C LEU A 141 -19.04 19.56 -16.91
N LEU A 142 -19.20 18.24 -17.08
CA LEU A 142 -18.21 17.27 -16.60
C LEU A 142 -16.89 17.36 -17.37
N SER A 143 -16.97 17.62 -18.68
CA SER A 143 -15.80 17.80 -19.54
C SER A 143 -15.04 19.07 -19.20
N GLU A 144 -15.74 20.21 -18.99
CA GLU A 144 -15.14 21.47 -18.58
C GLU A 144 -14.46 21.35 -17.20
N TRP A 145 -15.12 20.72 -16.25
CA TRP A 145 -14.54 20.48 -14.93
C TRP A 145 -13.26 19.66 -15.02
N LEU A 146 -13.26 18.55 -15.77
CA LEU A 146 -12.08 17.71 -15.94
C LEU A 146 -10.92 18.43 -16.63
N LEU A 147 -11.21 19.18 -17.70
CA LEU A 147 -10.19 19.95 -18.43
C LEU A 147 -9.50 20.95 -17.50
N ASN A 148 -10.26 21.70 -16.68
CA ASN A 148 -9.71 22.63 -15.70
C ASN A 148 -8.79 21.92 -14.69
N LEU A 149 -9.12 20.69 -14.26
CA LEU A 149 -8.25 19.90 -13.39
C LEU A 149 -6.96 19.45 -14.09
N ILE A 150 -7.05 18.97 -15.32
CA ILE A 150 -5.90 18.59 -16.13
C ILE A 150 -4.93 19.77 -16.27
N ASP A 151 -5.45 20.97 -16.61
CA ASP A 151 -4.67 22.19 -16.75
C ASP A 151 -4.04 22.65 -15.41
N SER A 152 -4.67 22.32 -14.27
CA SER A 152 -4.12 22.61 -12.94
C SER A 152 -3.01 21.65 -12.49
N GLY A 153 -2.63 20.68 -13.33
CA GLY A 153 -1.58 19.70 -13.07
C GLY A 153 -2.10 18.48 -12.33
N LEU A 154 -2.93 17.67 -13.00
CA LEU A 154 -3.42 16.38 -12.53
C LEU A 154 -2.37 15.29 -12.77
N ASP A 155 -2.21 14.36 -11.83
CA ASP A 155 -1.23 13.27 -11.94
C ASP A 155 -1.83 11.99 -12.55
N GLY A 156 -3.14 11.77 -12.47
CA GLY A 156 -3.80 10.58 -13.03
C GLY A 156 -5.32 10.66 -13.02
N ILE A 157 -5.97 9.85 -13.85
CA ILE A 157 -7.42 9.72 -13.96
C ILE A 157 -7.81 8.26 -13.76
N ALA A 158 -8.68 7.98 -12.78
CA ALA A 158 -9.36 6.70 -12.63
C ALA A 158 -10.77 6.80 -13.23
N VAL A 159 -11.11 5.87 -14.10
CA VAL A 159 -12.45 5.70 -14.66
C VAL A 159 -13.06 4.46 -14.03
N SER A 160 -14.18 4.62 -13.32
CA SER A 160 -14.92 3.51 -12.69
C SER A 160 -16.26 3.35 -13.38
N ASP A 161 -16.35 2.36 -14.25
CA ASP A 161 -17.54 2.09 -15.07
C ASP A 161 -18.40 1.00 -14.43
N TYR A 162 -19.66 1.32 -14.15
CA TYR A 162 -20.69 0.37 -13.70
C TYR A 162 -21.87 0.28 -14.68
N ALA A 163 -21.66 0.78 -15.91
CA ALA A 163 -22.68 0.81 -16.98
C ALA A 163 -23.97 1.55 -16.56
N LYS A 164 -23.83 2.69 -15.87
CA LYS A 164 -24.96 3.52 -15.45
C LYS A 164 -25.05 4.85 -16.26
N GLY A 165 -24.09 5.07 -17.19
CA GLY A 165 -24.22 6.07 -18.23
C GLY A 165 -23.16 7.18 -18.20
N VAL A 166 -22.41 7.36 -17.12
CA VAL A 166 -21.30 8.34 -17.11
C VAL A 166 -20.24 7.97 -18.14
N CYS A 167 -19.94 6.68 -18.24
CA CYS A 167 -18.88 6.15 -19.10
C CYS A 167 -19.38 5.85 -20.53
N SER A 168 -19.98 6.84 -21.21
CA SER A 168 -20.37 6.72 -22.61
C SER A 168 -19.15 6.67 -23.54
N HIS A 169 -19.31 6.06 -24.73
CA HIS A 169 -18.21 5.90 -25.68
C HIS A 169 -17.56 7.24 -26.05
N ASN A 170 -18.37 8.24 -26.43
CA ASN A 170 -17.86 9.52 -26.87
C ASN A 170 -17.14 10.28 -25.76
N PHE A 171 -17.70 10.29 -24.56
CA PHE A 171 -17.11 10.95 -23.39
C PHE A 171 -15.77 10.30 -23.02
N LEU A 172 -15.72 8.97 -22.91
CA LEU A 172 -14.46 8.29 -22.54
C LEU A 172 -13.37 8.43 -23.58
N GLN A 173 -13.71 8.38 -24.88
CA GLN A 173 -12.73 8.61 -25.94
C GLN A 173 -12.18 10.05 -25.88
N TRP A 174 -13.03 11.03 -25.55
CA TRP A 174 -12.57 12.40 -25.30
C TRP A 174 -11.65 12.47 -24.08
N VAL A 175 -12.01 11.82 -22.95
CA VAL A 175 -11.16 11.76 -21.73
C VAL A 175 -9.79 11.19 -22.04
N ILE A 176 -9.74 10.01 -22.68
CA ILE A 176 -8.50 9.29 -22.97
C ILE A 176 -7.60 10.11 -23.89
N LYS A 177 -8.19 10.72 -24.95
CA LYS A 177 -7.46 11.56 -25.88
C LYS A 177 -6.89 12.80 -25.18
N THR A 178 -7.73 13.56 -24.45
CA THR A 178 -7.32 14.78 -23.76
C THR A 178 -6.25 14.49 -22.70
N ALA A 179 -6.42 13.44 -21.91
CA ALA A 179 -5.42 13.01 -20.93
C ALA A 179 -4.08 12.65 -21.60
N GLY A 180 -4.13 11.94 -22.74
CA GLY A 180 -2.94 11.58 -23.52
C GLY A 180 -2.17 12.77 -24.05
N GLU A 181 -2.86 13.82 -24.51
CA GLU A 181 -2.26 15.08 -24.96
C GLU A 181 -1.50 15.80 -23.84
N HIS A 182 -1.96 15.65 -22.58
CA HIS A 182 -1.34 16.24 -21.39
C HIS A 182 -0.43 15.25 -20.61
N LYS A 183 -0.24 14.03 -21.12
CA LYS A 183 0.55 12.95 -20.49
C LYS A 183 0.05 12.54 -19.11
N VAL A 184 -1.24 12.62 -18.88
CA VAL A 184 -1.91 12.16 -17.67
C VAL A 184 -2.36 10.72 -17.88
N PRO A 185 -1.86 9.73 -17.11
CA PRO A 185 -2.26 8.33 -17.27
C PRO A 185 -3.73 8.11 -16.91
N VAL A 186 -4.40 7.28 -17.71
CA VAL A 186 -5.80 6.87 -17.50
C VAL A 186 -5.86 5.41 -17.16
N LEU A 187 -6.47 5.09 -16.01
CA LEU A 187 -6.80 3.72 -15.59
C LEU A 187 -8.32 3.55 -15.65
N VAL A 188 -8.78 2.47 -16.28
CA VAL A 188 -10.20 2.10 -16.39
C VAL A 188 -10.47 0.82 -15.61
N ASP A 189 -11.44 0.87 -14.70
CA ASP A 189 -12.11 -0.32 -14.16
C ASP A 189 -13.36 -0.60 -15.02
N PRO A 190 -13.33 -1.65 -15.86
CA PRO A 190 -14.27 -1.80 -16.97
C PRO A 190 -15.58 -2.48 -16.58
N LYS A 191 -16.63 -2.24 -17.40
CA LYS A 191 -17.89 -2.98 -17.35
C LYS A 191 -18.40 -3.35 -18.73
N GLY A 192 -18.94 -4.57 -18.85
CA GLY A 192 -19.49 -5.10 -20.10
C GLY A 192 -18.45 -5.67 -21.06
N ALA A 193 -18.92 -6.16 -22.20
CA ALA A 193 -18.09 -6.87 -23.18
C ALA A 193 -17.48 -5.91 -24.24
N ASP A 194 -18.06 -4.74 -24.45
CA ASP A 194 -17.57 -3.78 -25.44
C ASP A 194 -16.52 -2.84 -24.83
N TRP A 195 -15.26 -3.10 -25.14
CA TRP A 195 -14.11 -2.30 -24.68
C TRP A 195 -13.63 -1.26 -25.71
N THR A 196 -14.33 -1.09 -26.84
CA THR A 196 -13.97 -0.08 -27.83
C THR A 196 -13.98 1.33 -27.23
N LYS A 197 -14.85 1.59 -26.25
CA LYS A 197 -14.93 2.86 -25.51
C LYS A 197 -13.70 3.16 -24.63
N TYR A 198 -12.88 2.15 -24.30
CA TYR A 198 -11.66 2.28 -23.48
C TYR A 198 -10.38 2.32 -24.32
N SER A 199 -10.50 2.23 -25.66
CA SER A 199 -9.37 2.15 -26.57
C SER A 199 -8.38 3.32 -26.35
N GLY A 200 -7.10 2.99 -26.25
CA GLY A 200 -6.03 3.95 -26.02
C GLY A 200 -5.71 4.27 -24.55
N CYS A 201 -6.42 3.70 -23.57
CA CYS A 201 -6.11 3.92 -22.16
C CYS A 201 -4.77 3.27 -21.74
N ASP A 202 -4.19 3.79 -20.64
CA ASP A 202 -2.91 3.29 -20.13
C ASP A 202 -3.05 1.97 -19.36
N PHE A 203 -4.14 1.84 -18.59
CA PHE A 203 -4.42 0.66 -17.79
C PHE A 203 -5.90 0.28 -17.86
N ILE A 204 -6.17 -1.03 -17.84
CA ILE A 204 -7.51 -1.57 -17.61
C ILE A 204 -7.43 -2.70 -16.58
N THR A 205 -8.39 -2.76 -15.63
CA THR A 205 -8.37 -3.67 -14.47
C THR A 205 -9.54 -4.64 -14.43
N PRO A 206 -9.79 -5.45 -15.49
CA PRO A 206 -10.89 -6.42 -15.49
C PRO A 206 -10.66 -7.55 -14.47
N ASN A 207 -11.73 -8.10 -13.93
CA ASN A 207 -11.66 -9.43 -13.36
C ASN A 207 -11.68 -10.50 -14.47
N LEU A 208 -11.35 -11.76 -14.11
CA LEU A 208 -11.28 -12.84 -15.10
C LEU A 208 -12.61 -13.04 -15.86
N LYS A 209 -13.75 -12.84 -15.19
CA LYS A 209 -15.08 -12.97 -15.83
C LYS A 209 -15.28 -11.86 -16.86
N GLU A 210 -15.01 -10.62 -16.53
CA GLU A 210 -15.09 -9.47 -17.45
C GLU A 210 -14.13 -9.63 -18.63
N MET A 211 -12.91 -10.15 -18.36
CA MET A 211 -11.95 -10.48 -19.41
C MET A 211 -12.50 -11.53 -20.38
N CYS A 212 -13.12 -12.60 -19.87
CA CYS A 212 -13.73 -13.65 -20.68
C CYS A 212 -14.94 -13.12 -21.47
N GLU A 213 -15.77 -12.26 -20.88
CA GLU A 213 -16.89 -11.62 -21.53
C GLU A 213 -16.45 -10.74 -22.71
N ALA A 214 -15.41 -9.92 -22.52
CA ALA A 214 -14.86 -9.05 -23.57
C ALA A 214 -14.17 -9.85 -24.70
N ALA A 215 -13.54 -10.96 -24.35
CA ALA A 215 -12.90 -11.85 -25.33
C ALA A 215 -13.90 -12.78 -26.05
N HIS A 216 -15.16 -12.84 -25.61
CA HIS A 216 -16.14 -13.84 -26.02
C HIS A 216 -15.61 -15.29 -25.93
N GLU A 217 -14.74 -15.54 -24.96
CA GLU A 217 -14.10 -16.83 -24.73
C GLU A 217 -13.95 -17.10 -23.23
N THR A 218 -14.34 -18.31 -22.79
CA THR A 218 -14.13 -18.72 -21.39
C THR A 218 -12.85 -19.55 -21.28
N VAL A 219 -11.97 -19.16 -20.37
CA VAL A 219 -10.70 -19.87 -20.10
C VAL A 219 -10.59 -20.27 -18.64
N PRO A 220 -9.83 -21.33 -18.31
CA PRO A 220 -9.51 -21.66 -16.94
C PRO A 220 -8.66 -20.55 -16.30
N ASN A 221 -8.75 -20.43 -14.97
CA ASN A 221 -7.92 -19.48 -14.20
C ASN A 221 -6.47 -20.00 -14.06
N GLU A 222 -5.77 -20.10 -15.17
CA GLU A 222 -4.38 -20.54 -15.30
C GLU A 222 -3.55 -19.44 -15.99
N ASP A 223 -2.24 -19.42 -15.78
CA ASP A 223 -1.39 -18.29 -16.18
C ASP A 223 -1.37 -18.11 -17.70
N GLU A 224 -1.10 -19.17 -18.48
CA GLU A 224 -1.00 -19.08 -19.94
C GLU A 224 -2.31 -18.69 -20.63
N PRO A 225 -3.47 -19.31 -20.33
CA PRO A 225 -4.76 -18.91 -20.92
C PRO A 225 -5.13 -17.46 -20.62
N VAL A 226 -4.94 -17.00 -19.35
CA VAL A 226 -5.24 -15.63 -18.94
C VAL A 226 -4.30 -14.65 -19.63
N LEU A 227 -3.02 -14.93 -19.66
CA LEU A 227 -2.01 -14.08 -20.32
C LEU A 227 -2.30 -13.95 -21.83
N ARG A 228 -2.71 -15.03 -22.48
CA ARG A 228 -3.09 -15.01 -23.90
C ARG A 228 -4.26 -14.06 -24.16
N LEU A 229 -5.33 -14.15 -23.35
CA LEU A 229 -6.48 -13.24 -23.48
C LEU A 229 -6.09 -11.79 -23.20
N ALA A 230 -5.32 -11.53 -22.14
CA ALA A 230 -4.89 -10.19 -21.79
C ALA A 230 -4.05 -9.52 -22.90
N ARG A 231 -3.14 -10.28 -23.53
CA ARG A 231 -2.36 -9.81 -24.69
C ARG A 231 -3.22 -9.54 -25.92
N ALA A 232 -4.19 -10.43 -26.20
CA ALA A 232 -5.11 -10.24 -27.30
C ALA A 232 -5.92 -8.95 -27.10
N ALA A 233 -6.44 -8.69 -25.92
CA ALA A 233 -7.19 -7.48 -25.60
C ALA A 233 -6.31 -6.24 -25.66
N ALA A 234 -5.07 -6.28 -25.14
CA ALA A 234 -4.12 -5.16 -25.25
C ALA A 234 -3.87 -4.76 -26.70
N ALA A 235 -3.73 -5.75 -27.59
CA ALA A 235 -3.53 -5.51 -29.02
C ALA A 235 -4.82 -5.04 -29.74
N GLN A 236 -5.96 -5.67 -29.45
CA GLN A 236 -7.23 -5.40 -30.11
C GLN A 236 -7.77 -4.00 -29.80
N TYR A 237 -7.67 -3.58 -28.54
CA TYR A 237 -8.24 -2.32 -28.04
C TYR A 237 -7.20 -1.21 -27.86
N ASP A 238 -5.96 -1.39 -28.31
CA ASP A 238 -4.87 -0.42 -28.17
C ASP A 238 -4.60 0.00 -26.73
N ILE A 239 -4.73 -0.94 -25.76
CA ILE A 239 -4.53 -0.70 -24.34
C ILE A 239 -3.06 -0.95 -24.00
N LYS A 240 -2.40 -0.05 -23.22
CA LYS A 240 -0.99 -0.22 -22.89
C LYS A 240 -0.76 -1.38 -21.92
N ASN A 241 -1.59 -1.50 -20.86
CA ASN A 241 -1.43 -2.51 -19.81
C ASN A 241 -2.80 -3.09 -19.42
N VAL A 242 -2.95 -4.39 -19.52
CA VAL A 242 -4.12 -5.13 -19.04
C VAL A 242 -3.76 -5.83 -17.74
N VAL A 243 -4.45 -5.50 -16.65
CA VAL A 243 -4.21 -6.08 -15.31
C VAL A 243 -5.43 -6.90 -14.91
N VAL A 244 -5.38 -8.21 -15.11
CA VAL A 244 -6.47 -9.13 -14.80
C VAL A 244 -6.43 -9.51 -13.33
N THR A 245 -7.50 -9.21 -12.58
CA THR A 245 -7.67 -9.72 -11.21
C THR A 245 -8.22 -11.13 -11.23
N ARG A 246 -7.60 -12.07 -10.47
CA ARG A 246 -7.78 -13.52 -10.59
C ARG A 246 -8.19 -14.19 -9.27
N SER A 247 -8.82 -13.43 -8.37
CA SER A 247 -9.25 -13.92 -7.05
C SER A 247 -8.09 -14.57 -6.27
N GLU A 248 -8.21 -15.86 -5.93
CA GLU A 248 -7.21 -16.65 -5.19
C GLU A 248 -5.87 -16.83 -5.93
N LYS A 249 -5.79 -16.51 -7.22
CA LYS A 249 -4.55 -16.53 -8.01
C LYS A 249 -3.83 -15.16 -8.02
N GLY A 250 -4.43 -14.12 -7.39
CA GLY A 250 -3.88 -12.79 -7.35
C GLY A 250 -4.14 -11.99 -8.62
N MET A 251 -3.12 -11.51 -9.31
CA MET A 251 -3.30 -10.73 -10.55
C MET A 251 -2.19 -10.96 -11.57
N THR A 252 -2.53 -10.77 -12.85
CA THR A 252 -1.61 -10.87 -13.99
C THR A 252 -1.66 -9.59 -14.79
N LEU A 253 -0.51 -8.93 -14.98
CA LEU A 253 -0.35 -7.80 -15.90
C LEU A 253 0.27 -8.30 -17.22
N ALA A 254 -0.34 -7.89 -18.33
CA ALA A 254 0.21 -8.01 -19.67
C ALA A 254 0.37 -6.63 -20.29
N GLY A 255 1.60 -6.17 -20.45
CA GLY A 255 1.95 -4.95 -21.16
C GLY A 255 2.03 -5.18 -22.67
N ARG A 256 1.61 -4.17 -23.45
CA ARG A 256 1.70 -4.21 -24.91
C ARG A 256 3.16 -4.25 -25.41
N ASP A 257 4.10 -3.75 -24.61
CA ASP A 257 5.54 -3.80 -24.84
C ASP A 257 6.17 -5.17 -24.58
N GLY A 258 5.37 -6.15 -24.13
CA GLY A 258 5.79 -7.50 -23.80
C GLY A 258 6.06 -7.74 -22.31
N LEU A 259 5.91 -6.73 -21.45
CA LEU A 259 6.04 -6.88 -20.00
C LEU A 259 4.97 -7.86 -19.47
N ILE A 260 5.39 -8.77 -18.60
CA ILE A 260 4.51 -9.74 -17.92
C ILE A 260 4.84 -9.71 -16.45
N ILE A 261 3.80 -9.55 -15.62
CA ILE A 261 3.93 -9.62 -14.16
C ILE A 261 2.82 -10.54 -13.64
N ASN A 262 3.21 -11.59 -12.91
CA ASN A 262 2.29 -12.43 -12.14
C ASN A 262 2.51 -12.15 -10.67
N ALA A 263 1.49 -11.63 -9.99
CA ALA A 263 1.50 -11.36 -8.56
C ALA A 263 0.53 -12.34 -7.88
N PRO A 264 1.03 -13.36 -7.16
CA PRO A 264 0.18 -14.33 -6.46
C PRO A 264 -0.59 -13.67 -5.34
N ALA A 265 -1.80 -14.17 -5.02
CA ALA A 265 -2.62 -13.64 -3.94
C ALA A 265 -1.88 -13.67 -2.59
N THR A 266 -2.06 -12.62 -1.80
CA THR A 266 -1.38 -12.44 -0.51
C THR A 266 -2.31 -12.58 0.69
N ALA A 267 -3.64 -12.66 0.47
CA ALA A 267 -4.62 -12.83 1.54
C ALA A 267 -4.50 -14.23 2.18
N LEU A 268 -4.47 -14.27 3.52
CA LEU A 268 -4.49 -15.52 4.29
C LEU A 268 -5.93 -15.96 4.58
N ASP A 269 -6.81 -15.01 4.88
CA ASP A 269 -8.23 -15.24 5.16
C ASP A 269 -9.07 -14.27 4.32
N VAL A 270 -10.11 -14.77 3.67
CA VAL A 270 -11.03 -13.98 2.85
C VAL A 270 -12.38 -13.92 3.55
N PHE A 271 -12.82 -12.72 3.94
CA PHE A 271 -14.13 -12.48 4.54
C PHE A 271 -15.12 -11.89 3.55
N ASP A 272 -14.69 -10.89 2.78
CA ASP A 272 -15.54 -10.22 1.79
C ASP A 272 -14.67 -9.68 0.64
N VAL A 273 -15.05 -9.97 -0.59
CA VAL A 273 -14.32 -9.51 -1.78
C VAL A 273 -14.86 -8.18 -2.34
N SER A 274 -15.88 -7.60 -1.70
CA SER A 274 -16.50 -6.35 -2.14
C SER A 274 -15.53 -5.19 -2.09
N GLY A 275 -15.36 -4.48 -3.20
CA GLY A 275 -14.47 -3.32 -3.31
C GLY A 275 -12.98 -3.65 -3.53
N ALA A 276 -12.61 -4.94 -3.60
CA ALA A 276 -11.21 -5.32 -3.88
C ALA A 276 -10.73 -4.81 -5.25
N GLY A 277 -11.59 -4.84 -6.28
CA GLY A 277 -11.32 -4.28 -7.61
C GLY A 277 -11.05 -2.77 -7.54
N ASP A 278 -11.93 -2.02 -6.86
CA ASP A 278 -11.77 -0.58 -6.65
C ASP A 278 -10.44 -0.25 -5.92
N THR A 279 -10.07 -1.07 -4.92
CA THR A 279 -8.78 -0.93 -4.21
C THR A 279 -7.59 -1.18 -5.12
N VAL A 280 -7.66 -2.21 -5.98
CA VAL A 280 -6.62 -2.48 -6.99
C VAL A 280 -6.49 -1.29 -7.95
N ALA A 281 -7.60 -0.81 -8.52
CA ALA A 281 -7.61 0.30 -9.45
C ALA A 281 -7.00 1.58 -8.81
N ALA A 282 -7.45 1.93 -7.60
CA ALA A 282 -6.95 3.09 -6.86
C ALA A 282 -5.44 2.99 -6.57
N THR A 283 -4.99 1.86 -6.01
CA THR A 283 -3.60 1.70 -5.57
C THR A 283 -2.63 1.58 -6.74
N LEU A 284 -3.03 0.86 -7.81
CA LEU A 284 -2.25 0.72 -9.03
C LEU A 284 -2.04 2.07 -9.72
N LEU A 285 -3.12 2.84 -9.89
CA LEU A 285 -3.02 4.18 -10.50
C LEU A 285 -2.15 5.10 -9.67
N ALA A 286 -2.31 5.13 -8.34
CA ALA A 286 -1.49 5.95 -7.47
C ALA A 286 0.01 5.65 -7.64
N GLY A 287 0.39 4.36 -7.71
CA GLY A 287 1.78 3.96 -7.97
C GLY A 287 2.28 4.39 -9.35
N ALA A 288 1.52 4.10 -10.40
CA ALA A 288 1.90 4.37 -11.79
C ALA A 288 2.00 5.87 -12.10
N ALA A 289 1.12 6.70 -11.53
CA ALA A 289 1.03 8.14 -11.77
C ALA A 289 2.30 8.92 -11.38
N ARG A 290 3.07 8.46 -10.40
CA ARG A 290 4.33 9.10 -9.94
C ARG A 290 5.57 8.28 -10.24
N GLY A 291 5.49 7.38 -11.21
CA GLY A 291 6.65 6.67 -11.75
C GLY A 291 7.23 5.62 -10.82
N LEU A 292 6.41 4.99 -9.97
CA LEU A 292 6.76 3.72 -9.38
C LEU A 292 6.89 2.68 -10.52
N ALA A 293 7.89 1.80 -10.47
CA ALA A 293 8.01 0.72 -11.45
C ALA A 293 6.71 -0.11 -11.48
N LEU A 294 6.29 -0.58 -12.66
CA LEU A 294 5.01 -1.28 -12.79
C LEU A 294 4.94 -2.53 -11.93
N GLU A 295 6.05 -3.24 -11.78
CA GLU A 295 6.19 -4.39 -10.88
C GLU A 295 5.89 -4.02 -9.44
N ASP A 296 6.40 -2.87 -8.99
CA ASP A 296 6.20 -2.35 -7.64
C ASP A 296 4.76 -1.85 -7.45
N ALA A 297 4.17 -1.19 -8.47
CA ALA A 297 2.79 -0.73 -8.43
C ALA A 297 1.79 -1.90 -8.36
N VAL A 298 1.99 -2.96 -9.17
CA VAL A 298 1.20 -4.20 -9.14
C VAL A 298 1.36 -4.91 -7.80
N TYR A 299 2.60 -5.02 -7.29
CA TYR A 299 2.86 -5.61 -5.98
C TYR A 299 2.12 -4.86 -4.87
N MET A 300 2.20 -3.53 -4.86
CA MET A 300 1.51 -2.67 -3.88
C MET A 300 -0.01 -2.83 -3.97
N ALA A 301 -0.59 -2.85 -5.18
CA ALA A 301 -2.02 -3.04 -5.41
C ALA A 301 -2.50 -4.42 -4.93
N ASN A 302 -1.71 -5.47 -5.18
CA ASN A 302 -2.01 -6.82 -4.71
C ASN A 302 -1.99 -6.93 -3.18
N ARG A 303 -1.04 -6.27 -2.50
CA ARG A 303 -1.00 -6.19 -1.03
C ARG A 303 -2.21 -5.44 -0.47
N ALA A 304 -2.56 -4.29 -1.07
CA ALA A 304 -3.74 -3.51 -0.68
C ALA A 304 -5.04 -4.33 -0.80
N ALA A 305 -5.22 -5.03 -1.91
CA ALA A 305 -6.36 -5.94 -2.10
C ALA A 305 -6.37 -7.06 -1.04
N GLY A 306 -5.22 -7.64 -0.72
CA GLY A 306 -5.08 -8.67 0.33
C GLY A 306 -5.53 -8.19 1.71
N ILE A 307 -5.27 -6.93 2.05
CA ILE A 307 -5.75 -6.32 3.30
C ILE A 307 -7.27 -6.19 3.29
N VAL A 308 -7.83 -5.66 2.20
CA VAL A 308 -9.26 -5.33 2.09
C VAL A 308 -10.13 -6.58 2.12
N VAL A 309 -9.77 -7.65 1.42
CA VAL A 309 -10.57 -8.90 1.42
C VAL A 309 -10.60 -9.59 2.80
N GLY A 310 -9.70 -9.25 3.71
CA GLY A 310 -9.71 -9.66 5.11
C GLY A 310 -10.67 -8.88 6.01
N LYS A 311 -11.40 -7.89 5.47
CA LYS A 311 -12.36 -7.05 6.21
C LYS A 311 -13.80 -7.38 5.80
N VAL A 312 -14.76 -6.90 6.56
CA VAL A 312 -16.19 -7.10 6.27
C VAL A 312 -16.76 -5.86 5.58
N GLY A 313 -17.40 -6.05 4.44
CA GLY A 313 -17.99 -4.98 3.63
C GLY A 313 -16.97 -4.19 2.82
N THR A 314 -17.45 -3.16 2.14
CA THR A 314 -16.59 -2.25 1.36
C THR A 314 -15.73 -1.41 2.30
N TYR A 315 -14.46 -1.73 2.38
CA TYR A 315 -13.47 -1.11 3.27
C TYR A 315 -12.38 -0.43 2.44
N PRO A 316 -12.15 0.88 2.58
CA PRO A 316 -11.04 1.54 1.90
C PRO A 316 -9.72 1.23 2.61
N VAL A 317 -8.68 0.90 1.84
CA VAL A 317 -7.35 0.63 2.41
C VAL A 317 -6.73 1.92 2.96
N HIS A 318 -6.22 1.88 4.20
CA HIS A 318 -5.52 3.01 4.80
C HIS A 318 -4.02 2.96 4.52
N ARG A 319 -3.41 4.14 4.24
CA ARG A 319 -1.97 4.26 3.99
C ARG A 319 -1.12 3.58 5.06
N ASP A 320 -1.40 3.87 6.33
CA ASP A 320 -0.63 3.34 7.45
C ASP A 320 -0.77 1.81 7.59
N GLU A 321 -1.94 1.26 7.25
CA GLU A 321 -2.19 -0.18 7.28
C GLU A 321 -1.40 -0.88 6.16
N LEU A 322 -1.42 -0.33 4.95
CA LEU A 322 -0.65 -0.83 3.81
C LEU A 322 0.87 -0.71 4.07
N LEU A 323 1.30 0.41 4.64
CA LEU A 323 2.70 0.64 5.00
C LEU A 323 3.18 -0.38 6.05
N LYS A 324 2.38 -0.63 7.10
CA LYS A 324 2.66 -1.66 8.12
C LYS A 324 2.74 -3.07 7.53
N ASP A 325 1.85 -3.40 6.60
CA ASP A 325 1.84 -4.70 5.93
C ASP A 325 3.10 -4.92 5.09
N LEU A 326 3.49 -3.92 4.29
CA LEU A 326 4.72 -3.97 3.50
C LEU A 326 5.98 -4.08 4.37
N LEU A 327 6.03 -3.37 5.49
CA LEU A 327 7.13 -3.46 6.45
C LEU A 327 7.17 -4.83 7.16
N ALA A 328 6.01 -5.41 7.48
CA ALA A 328 5.93 -6.73 8.10
C ALA A 328 6.43 -7.83 7.16
N GLU A 329 6.15 -7.71 5.86
CA GLU A 329 6.63 -8.66 4.85
C GLU A 329 8.16 -8.60 4.68
N GLN A 330 8.77 -7.40 4.72
CA GLN A 330 10.23 -7.25 4.75
C GLN A 330 10.89 -8.05 5.87
N ARG A 331 10.19 -8.27 6.99
CA ARG A 331 10.67 -9.08 8.11
C ARG A 331 10.58 -10.59 7.85
N LYS A 332 9.60 -11.05 7.06
CA LYS A 332 9.40 -12.48 6.75
C LYS A 332 10.41 -13.03 5.75
N ASP A 333 10.80 -12.23 4.77
CA ASP A 333 11.81 -12.60 3.77
C ASP A 333 13.24 -12.71 4.35
N GLY A 334 13.34 -12.62 5.68
CA GLY A 334 14.52 -12.45 6.48
C GLY A 334 15.53 -13.57 6.47
N TYR A 335 16.46 -13.60 5.54
CA TYR A 335 17.83 -14.08 5.71
C TYR A 335 18.87 -13.28 4.90
N GLY A 336 18.49 -12.25 4.13
CA GLY A 336 19.40 -11.59 3.19
C GLY A 336 19.60 -10.08 3.32
N TYR A 337 18.69 -9.30 3.92
CA TYR A 337 18.64 -7.85 3.70
C TYR A 337 18.48 -6.96 4.94
N ARG A 338 18.97 -7.39 6.09
CA ARG A 338 19.05 -6.49 7.26
C ARG A 338 20.31 -5.62 7.28
N THR A 339 21.26 -5.84 6.36
CA THR A 339 22.42 -4.97 6.17
C THR A 339 22.11 -3.96 5.08
N LEU A 340 21.97 -2.69 5.47
CA LEU A 340 21.49 -1.61 4.63
C LEU A 340 22.59 -0.59 4.33
N SER A 341 22.51 0.06 3.19
CA SER A 341 23.28 1.25 2.87
C SER A 341 22.78 2.46 3.68
N TRP A 342 23.56 3.53 3.69
CA TRP A 342 23.21 4.78 4.37
C TRP A 342 21.94 5.43 3.80
N GLN A 343 21.69 5.30 2.50
CA GLN A 343 20.46 5.82 1.86
C GLN A 343 19.23 4.99 2.24
N GLU A 344 19.39 3.67 2.23
CA GLU A 344 18.31 2.75 2.59
C GLU A 344 17.88 2.90 4.05
N ILE A 345 18.84 3.02 4.99
CA ILE A 345 18.50 3.19 6.40
C ILE A 345 17.88 4.55 6.69
N GLU A 346 18.31 5.62 6.02
CA GLU A 346 17.70 6.95 6.13
C GLU A 346 16.24 6.93 5.68
N SER A 347 15.96 6.30 4.53
CA SER A 347 14.60 6.12 4.03
C SER A 347 13.74 5.28 4.96
N LEU A 348 14.29 4.16 5.48
CA LEU A 348 13.58 3.26 6.38
C LEU A 348 13.28 3.94 7.74
N ALA A 349 14.24 4.69 8.29
CA ALA A 349 14.05 5.47 9.51
C ALA A 349 12.96 6.55 9.34
N ASN A 350 12.92 7.23 8.19
CA ASN A 350 11.86 8.19 7.88
C ASN A 350 10.49 7.51 7.81
N THR A 351 10.42 6.33 7.23
CA THR A 351 9.21 5.52 7.15
C THR A 351 8.70 5.12 8.54
N TRP A 352 9.56 4.58 9.41
CA TRP A 352 9.21 4.20 10.78
C TRP A 352 8.74 5.41 11.60
N ARG A 353 9.39 6.55 11.42
CA ARG A 353 9.01 7.81 12.08
C ARG A 353 7.64 8.30 11.60
N ALA A 354 7.34 8.20 10.30
CA ALA A 354 6.03 8.53 9.75
C ALA A 354 4.92 7.64 10.32
N CYS A 355 5.25 6.39 10.71
CA CYS A 355 4.34 5.48 11.42
C CYS A 355 4.25 5.75 12.94
N GLY A 356 4.95 6.74 13.47
CA GLY A 356 5.01 7.00 14.91
C GLY A 356 5.77 5.94 15.71
N GLU A 357 6.61 5.13 15.04
CA GLU A 357 7.35 4.03 15.66
C GLU A 357 8.72 4.52 16.17
N LYS A 358 9.05 4.19 17.43
CA LYS A 358 10.30 4.63 18.06
C LYS A 358 11.51 3.85 17.53
N ILE A 359 12.56 4.59 17.14
CA ILE A 359 13.81 4.08 16.62
C ILE A 359 14.88 4.12 17.70
N VAL A 360 15.51 2.99 17.96
CA VAL A 360 16.67 2.84 18.83
C VAL A 360 17.90 2.61 17.96
N PHE A 361 18.98 3.28 18.25
CA PHE A 361 20.26 3.08 17.59
C PHE A 361 21.35 2.72 18.60
N THR A 362 22.17 1.76 18.25
CA THR A 362 23.44 1.47 18.94
C THR A 362 24.55 1.23 17.94
N ASN A 363 25.82 1.28 18.38
CA ASN A 363 26.96 0.98 17.52
C ASN A 363 28.05 0.17 18.24
N GLY A 364 28.84 -0.56 17.46
CA GLY A 364 29.99 -1.30 17.97
C GLY A 364 30.74 -2.09 16.92
N CYS A 365 31.84 -2.69 17.34
CA CYS A 365 32.68 -3.56 16.48
C CYS A 365 32.10 -4.96 16.34
N PHE A 366 31.49 -5.52 17.36
CA PHE A 366 30.85 -6.86 17.42
C PHE A 366 31.70 -7.94 16.73
N ASP A 367 32.98 -7.99 17.06
CA ASP A 367 33.98 -8.84 16.36
C ASP A 367 33.71 -10.34 16.64
N ILE A 368 33.58 -10.72 17.91
CA ILE A 368 33.12 -12.04 18.33
C ILE A 368 31.89 -11.84 19.17
N LEU A 369 30.75 -12.31 18.67
CA LEU A 369 29.50 -12.28 19.42
C LEU A 369 29.52 -13.30 20.55
N HIS A 370 29.06 -12.87 21.73
CA HIS A 370 28.83 -13.69 22.91
C HIS A 370 27.54 -13.27 23.61
N VAL A 371 27.10 -14.03 24.58
CA VAL A 371 25.81 -13.82 25.26
C VAL A 371 25.65 -12.41 25.82
N GLY A 372 26.73 -11.78 26.33
CA GLY A 372 26.68 -10.40 26.79
C GLY A 372 26.31 -9.37 25.69
N HIS A 373 26.75 -9.60 24.44
CA HIS A 373 26.30 -8.77 23.32
C HIS A 373 24.82 -9.00 23.00
N VAL A 374 24.33 -10.26 23.06
CA VAL A 374 22.93 -10.59 22.79
C VAL A 374 22.04 -9.94 23.85
N SER A 375 22.33 -10.12 25.13
CA SER A 375 21.60 -9.50 26.26
C SER A 375 21.56 -7.98 26.14
N TYR A 376 22.68 -7.36 25.78
CA TYR A 376 22.76 -5.90 25.54
C TYR A 376 21.83 -5.45 24.39
N LEU A 377 21.86 -6.15 23.25
CA LEU A 377 21.02 -5.82 22.09
C LEU A 377 19.53 -6.05 22.38
N GLU A 378 19.18 -7.10 23.13
CA GLU A 378 17.80 -7.33 23.59
C GLU A 378 17.29 -6.23 24.52
N GLN A 379 18.13 -5.76 25.45
CA GLN A 379 17.78 -4.65 26.33
C GLN A 379 17.60 -3.36 25.54
N ALA A 380 18.49 -3.07 24.57
CA ALA A 380 18.37 -1.92 23.67
C ALA A 380 17.07 -1.99 22.86
N ALA A 381 16.72 -3.15 22.28
CA ALA A 381 15.51 -3.33 21.50
C ALA A 381 14.21 -3.08 22.28
N ARG A 382 14.20 -3.33 23.60
CA ARG A 382 13.01 -3.09 24.46
C ARG A 382 12.70 -1.60 24.67
N LEU A 383 13.63 -0.71 24.35
CA LEU A 383 13.45 0.73 24.52
C LEU A 383 12.62 1.38 23.41
N GLY A 384 12.48 0.70 22.26
CA GLY A 384 11.71 1.18 21.15
C GLY A 384 11.07 0.05 20.33
N ARG A 385 10.62 0.40 19.15
CA ARG A 385 9.99 -0.56 18.22
C ARG A 385 11.02 -1.16 17.26
N HIS A 386 12.05 -0.40 16.87
CA HIS A 386 13.07 -0.80 15.91
C HIS A 386 14.46 -0.57 16.47
N LEU A 387 15.32 -1.58 16.37
CA LEU A 387 16.72 -1.50 16.73
C LEU A 387 17.61 -1.49 15.47
N ILE A 388 18.35 -0.38 15.29
CA ILE A 388 19.39 -0.24 14.27
C ILE A 388 20.75 -0.42 14.92
N VAL A 389 21.61 -1.25 14.31
CA VAL A 389 22.99 -1.44 14.75
C VAL A 389 23.96 -0.82 13.74
N GLY A 390 24.67 0.21 14.13
CA GLY A 390 25.84 0.73 13.41
C GLY A 390 27.05 -0.19 13.64
N LEU A 391 27.56 -0.80 12.58
CA LEU A 391 28.69 -1.73 12.64
C LEU A 391 29.93 -1.12 12.03
N ASN A 392 31.01 -1.00 12.82
CA ASN A 392 32.31 -0.51 12.34
C ASN A 392 32.87 -1.43 11.23
N THR A 393 33.35 -0.84 10.12
CA THR A 393 34.10 -1.58 9.07
C THR A 393 35.37 -2.20 9.63
N ASP A 394 35.96 -3.12 8.88
CA ASP A 394 37.25 -3.74 9.24
C ASP A 394 38.35 -2.67 9.35
N ALA A 395 38.33 -1.67 8.47
CA ALA A 395 39.29 -0.56 8.51
C ALA A 395 39.14 0.27 9.79
N SER A 396 37.89 0.63 10.17
CA SER A 396 37.60 1.34 11.40
C SER A 396 38.02 0.53 12.65
N VAL A 397 37.70 -0.78 12.68
CA VAL A 397 38.09 -1.65 13.81
C VAL A 397 39.62 -1.75 13.96
N LYS A 398 40.38 -1.85 12.85
CA LYS A 398 41.86 -1.83 12.88
C LYS A 398 42.41 -0.54 13.48
N ARG A 399 41.82 0.62 13.14
CA ARG A 399 42.21 1.90 13.74
C ARG A 399 41.93 1.97 15.23
N LEU A 400 40.78 1.44 15.65
CA LEU A 400 40.32 1.53 17.04
C LEU A 400 40.96 0.48 17.98
N LYS A 401 41.21 -0.75 17.49
CA LYS A 401 41.60 -1.90 18.30
C LYS A 401 42.95 -2.54 17.91
N GLY A 402 43.62 -2.01 16.90
CA GLY A 402 44.92 -2.48 16.44
C GLY A 402 44.85 -3.46 15.24
N ALA A 403 45.99 -3.66 14.57
CA ALA A 403 46.11 -4.35 13.28
C ALA A 403 45.68 -5.84 13.28
N THR A 404 45.63 -6.47 14.45
CA THR A 404 45.22 -7.89 14.60
C THR A 404 43.71 -8.08 14.71
N ARG A 405 42.94 -6.98 14.68
CA ARG A 405 41.47 -6.98 14.80
C ARG A 405 40.87 -6.34 13.55
N PRO A 406 39.64 -6.70 13.12
CA PRO A 406 38.79 -7.72 13.72
C PRO A 406 39.24 -9.13 13.32
N LEU A 407 38.76 -10.17 14.00
CA LEU A 407 38.96 -11.59 13.62
C LEU A 407 37.97 -12.02 12.55
N ASN A 408 36.73 -11.52 12.59
CA ASN A 408 35.71 -11.79 11.60
C ASN A 408 35.55 -10.62 10.64
N HIS A 409 35.37 -10.92 9.35
CA HIS A 409 35.17 -9.90 8.34
C HIS A 409 33.86 -9.12 8.53
N GLU A 410 33.81 -7.84 8.16
CA GLU A 410 32.67 -6.96 8.40
C GLU A 410 31.34 -7.51 7.86
N LEU A 411 31.35 -8.18 6.68
CA LEU A 411 30.13 -8.79 6.11
C LEU A 411 29.65 -9.99 6.92
N ASP A 412 30.58 -10.79 7.50
CA ASP A 412 30.20 -11.91 8.35
C ASP A 412 29.63 -11.41 9.69
N ARG A 413 30.26 -10.37 10.29
CA ARG A 413 29.79 -9.72 11.51
C ARG A 413 28.39 -9.12 11.29
N ALA A 414 28.18 -8.42 10.16
CA ALA A 414 26.88 -7.86 9.80
C ALA A 414 25.81 -8.96 9.65
N ARG A 415 26.16 -10.07 8.99
CA ARG A 415 25.24 -11.21 8.78
C ARG A 415 24.82 -11.86 10.09
N VAL A 416 25.76 -12.05 11.02
CA VAL A 416 25.45 -12.65 12.33
C VAL A 416 24.56 -11.71 13.16
N LEU A 417 24.84 -10.40 13.18
CA LEU A 417 23.98 -9.40 13.85
C LEU A 417 22.58 -9.35 13.24
N ALA A 418 22.48 -9.32 11.91
CA ALA A 418 21.22 -9.29 11.20
C ALA A 418 20.35 -10.55 11.43
N ALA A 419 20.94 -11.66 11.83
CA ALA A 419 20.22 -12.90 12.19
C ALA A 419 19.59 -12.86 13.59
N LEU A 420 19.96 -11.89 14.44
CA LEU A 420 19.38 -11.75 15.77
C LEU A 420 17.95 -11.20 15.66
N ALA A 421 17.00 -11.84 16.34
CA ALA A 421 15.58 -11.47 16.29
C ALA A 421 15.31 -10.03 16.80
N CYS A 422 16.14 -9.54 17.70
CA CYS A 422 16.05 -8.20 18.29
C CYS A 422 16.63 -7.08 17.40
N VAL A 423 17.31 -7.39 16.29
CA VAL A 423 17.96 -6.42 15.39
C VAL A 423 17.11 -6.26 14.14
N ASP A 424 16.63 -5.05 13.86
CA ASP A 424 15.83 -4.75 12.67
C ASP A 424 16.69 -4.36 11.46
N ALA A 425 17.83 -3.67 11.68
CA ALA A 425 18.76 -3.28 10.62
C ALA A 425 20.19 -3.17 11.12
N VAL A 426 21.14 -3.47 10.22
CA VAL A 426 22.58 -3.27 10.43
C VAL A 426 23.10 -2.33 9.34
N VAL A 427 23.92 -1.35 9.71
CA VAL A 427 24.53 -0.38 8.78
C VAL A 427 26.03 -0.31 9.02
N LEU A 428 26.81 -0.51 7.96
CA LEU A 428 28.27 -0.36 8.02
C LEU A 428 28.65 1.11 8.00
N PHE A 429 29.61 1.49 8.83
CA PHE A 429 30.24 2.82 8.80
C PHE A 429 31.75 2.72 9.05
N ASP A 430 32.51 3.59 8.37
CA ASP A 430 33.98 3.55 8.44
C ASP A 430 34.55 4.61 9.38
N GLU A 431 33.79 5.61 9.76
CA GLU A 431 34.20 6.69 10.63
C GLU A 431 34.56 6.17 12.04
N ASP A 432 35.44 6.88 12.73
CA ASP A 432 35.87 6.53 14.10
C ASP A 432 34.74 6.69 15.12
N THR A 433 33.76 7.56 14.81
CA THR A 433 32.55 7.76 15.61
C THR A 433 31.30 7.63 14.74
N PRO A 434 30.15 7.20 15.28
CA PRO A 434 28.91 7.03 14.50
C PRO A 434 28.16 8.35 14.24
N THR A 435 28.74 9.52 14.55
CA THR A 435 28.06 10.82 14.56
C THR A 435 27.30 11.13 13.25
N GLU A 436 27.96 10.97 12.10
CA GLU A 436 27.33 11.26 10.79
C GLU A 436 26.20 10.26 10.46
N LEU A 437 26.35 9.01 10.88
CA LEU A 437 25.28 8.00 10.72
C LEU A 437 24.08 8.32 11.63
N VAL A 438 24.32 8.68 12.90
CA VAL A 438 23.28 9.09 13.85
C VAL A 438 22.55 10.34 13.35
N LYS A 439 23.27 11.31 12.79
CA LYS A 439 22.70 12.53 12.19
C LYS A 439 21.73 12.23 11.04
N LYS A 440 22.02 11.21 10.23
CA LYS A 440 21.12 10.75 9.17
C LYS A 440 19.90 10.03 9.71
N ILE A 441 20.11 9.10 10.63
CA ILE A 441 19.04 8.26 11.20
C ILE A 441 18.13 9.07 12.12
N ARG A 442 18.69 9.99 12.94
CA ARG A 442 18.00 10.76 13.99
C ARG A 442 17.15 9.86 14.89
N PRO A 443 17.77 8.92 15.60
CA PRO A 443 17.03 7.96 16.41
C PRO A 443 16.35 8.68 17.60
N ASP A 444 15.22 8.12 18.06
CA ASP A 444 14.57 8.58 19.29
C ASP A 444 15.44 8.29 20.50
N ILE A 445 16.13 7.13 20.50
CA ILE A 445 17.00 6.70 21.59
C ILE A 445 18.34 6.23 21.03
N LEU A 446 19.43 6.85 21.50
CA LEU A 446 20.80 6.40 21.25
C LEU A 446 21.30 5.61 22.46
N VAL A 447 21.65 4.35 22.24
CA VAL A 447 22.07 3.43 23.31
C VAL A 447 23.58 3.21 23.23
N LYS A 448 24.23 3.24 24.40
CA LYS A 448 25.66 2.87 24.53
C LYS A 448 25.84 1.87 25.68
N GLY A 449 26.69 0.89 25.47
CA GLY A 449 27.03 -0.08 26.49
C GLY A 449 28.27 0.30 27.29
N GLY A 450 28.27 0.08 28.61
CA GLY A 450 29.42 0.31 29.48
C GLY A 450 29.23 1.47 30.46
N ASP A 451 30.37 2.03 30.95
CA ASP A 451 30.39 3.04 32.00
C ASP A 451 30.54 4.47 31.41
N TYR A 452 29.93 4.70 30.25
CA TYR A 452 29.91 6.03 29.62
C TYR A 452 28.97 6.98 30.37
N LYS A 453 29.31 8.27 30.38
CA LYS A 453 28.35 9.33 30.73
C LYS A 453 27.57 9.72 29.50
N PRO A 454 26.26 10.02 29.59
CA PRO A 454 25.44 10.40 28.42
C PRO A 454 26.04 11.56 27.62
N GLU A 455 26.74 12.49 28.30
CA GLU A 455 27.39 13.67 27.72
C GLU A 455 28.59 13.33 26.82
N GLU A 456 29.16 12.13 26.98
CA GLU A 456 30.35 11.67 26.26
C GLU A 456 30.01 10.83 25.01
N VAL A 457 28.73 10.54 24.82
CA VAL A 457 28.28 9.68 23.69
C VAL A 457 28.27 10.48 22.39
N ALA A 458 29.07 10.05 21.41
CA ALA A 458 29.17 10.68 20.10
C ALA A 458 27.86 10.57 19.32
N GLY A 459 27.38 11.69 18.76
CA GLY A 459 26.13 11.76 18.02
C GLY A 459 24.89 12.07 18.88
N ARG A 460 25.05 12.26 20.18
CA ARG A 460 23.94 12.55 21.11
C ARG A 460 23.10 13.77 20.70
N GLU A 461 23.74 14.76 20.09
CA GLU A 461 23.11 16.00 19.63
C GLU A 461 22.08 15.80 18.50
N TYR A 462 22.09 14.60 17.88
CA TYR A 462 21.16 14.21 16.81
C TYR A 462 20.14 13.15 17.25
N ALA A 463 20.17 12.71 18.52
CA ALA A 463 19.24 11.75 19.10
C ALA A 463 18.26 12.45 20.06
N GLY A 464 17.06 11.87 20.22
CA GLY A 464 16.08 12.39 21.18
C GLY A 464 16.51 12.20 22.64
N GLU A 465 17.05 11.02 22.96
CA GLU A 465 17.50 10.63 24.28
C GLU A 465 18.75 9.74 24.19
N VAL A 466 19.61 9.78 25.22
CA VAL A 466 20.74 8.85 25.36
C VAL A 466 20.52 7.94 26.54
N GLN A 467 20.63 6.64 26.33
CA GLN A 467 20.54 5.64 27.39
C GLN A 467 21.82 4.79 27.48
N ILE A 468 22.29 4.59 28.71
CA ILE A 468 23.46 3.75 29.00
C ILE A 468 23.00 2.41 29.57
N ILE A 469 23.38 1.32 28.91
CA ILE A 469 23.12 -0.04 29.39
C ILE A 469 24.42 -0.62 29.96
N LYS A 470 24.37 -1.07 31.21
CA LYS A 470 25.50 -1.75 31.83
C LYS A 470 25.70 -3.14 31.22
N PHE A 471 26.94 -3.50 30.99
CA PHE A 471 27.27 -4.86 30.53
C PHE A 471 27.07 -5.87 31.66
N GLU A 472 26.68 -7.11 31.33
CA GLU A 472 26.68 -8.20 32.26
C GLU A 472 28.12 -8.62 32.59
N ASP A 473 28.42 -8.71 33.89
CA ASP A 473 29.74 -9.09 34.39
C ASP A 473 30.14 -10.49 33.91
N GLY A 474 31.43 -10.67 33.59
CA GLY A 474 32.00 -11.96 33.21
C GLY A 474 32.02 -12.29 31.72
N TYR A 475 31.42 -11.41 30.86
CA TYR A 475 31.41 -11.61 29.41
C TYR A 475 32.21 -10.52 28.68
N SER A 476 33.38 -10.89 28.14
CA SER A 476 34.15 -10.00 27.24
C SER A 476 34.86 -10.82 26.16
N THR A 477 34.99 -10.22 24.97
CA THR A 477 35.74 -10.82 23.85
C THR A 477 37.20 -11.11 24.26
N THR A 478 37.82 -10.22 25.05
CA THR A 478 39.20 -10.39 25.56
C THR A 478 39.31 -11.58 26.50
N GLY A 479 38.40 -11.71 27.47
CA GLY A 479 38.40 -12.84 28.39
C GLY A 479 38.16 -14.18 27.70
N LEU A 480 37.34 -14.21 26.63
CA LEU A 480 37.13 -15.41 25.82
C LEU A 480 38.42 -15.83 25.11
N LEU A 481 39.14 -14.90 24.53
CA LEU A 481 40.41 -15.15 23.84
C LEU A 481 41.52 -15.58 24.82
N GLU A 482 41.58 -14.97 26.00
CA GLU A 482 42.52 -15.37 27.07
C GLU A 482 42.26 -16.81 27.51
N LYS A 483 40.99 -17.17 27.70
CA LYS A 483 40.62 -18.54 28.04
C LYS A 483 41.00 -19.55 26.95
N VAL A 484 40.79 -19.22 25.69
CA VAL A 484 41.21 -20.08 24.56
C VAL A 484 42.75 -20.21 24.52
N ALA A 485 43.49 -19.09 24.66
CA ALA A 485 44.94 -19.09 24.70
C ALA A 485 45.50 -19.91 25.87
N GLN A 486 44.85 -19.91 27.02
CA GLN A 486 45.21 -20.74 28.17
C GLN A 486 45.02 -22.23 27.86
N LEU A 487 43.87 -22.61 27.29
CA LEU A 487 43.55 -23.98 26.93
C LEU A 487 44.54 -24.57 25.90
N VAL A 488 44.95 -23.75 24.92
CA VAL A 488 46.00 -24.09 23.96
C VAL A 488 47.34 -24.31 24.65
N LYS A 489 47.75 -23.42 25.58
CA LYS A 489 49.00 -23.58 26.37
C LYS A 489 48.99 -24.85 27.27
N GLU A 490 47.81 -25.24 27.70
CA GLU A 490 47.61 -26.44 28.54
C GLU A 490 47.47 -27.70 27.69
N GLY A 491 47.54 -27.61 26.36
CA GLY A 491 47.39 -28.77 25.44
C GLY A 491 46.00 -29.41 25.48
N LYS A 492 44.98 -28.61 25.85
CA LYS A 492 43.56 -29.03 25.93
C LYS A 492 42.76 -28.64 24.69
N LEU A 493 43.34 -27.86 23.81
CA LEU A 493 42.86 -27.44 22.49
C LEU A 493 43.97 -27.56 21.49
#